data_0da7ae1fda00adc81164a9802772ad84
#
_entry.id   0da7ae1fda00adc81164a9802772ad84
#
_cell.length_a   1.000
_cell.length_b   1.000
_cell.length_c   1.000
_cell.angle_alpha   90.00
_cell.angle_beta   90.00
_cell.angle_gamma   90.00
#
_symmetry.space_group_name_H-M   'P 1'
#
loop_
_entity.id
_entity.type
_entity.pdbx_description
1 polymer ?
#
loop_
_entity_poly.entity_id
_entity_poly.type
_entity_poly.pdbx_seq_one_letter_code
_entity_poly.pdbx_strand_id
1 'polypeptide(L)'
;GVFNANGSSADFKYGFLCAGIGMVIGTIVMLLGQNKYIVTPEGEPIGMKPSYYKNKKDGTSEEDSEHENKPLTKVEKDRIWAIFIITAFVIAFWAAFEQAGASLTIFADQNTDRNLWGFTVPASFFQSINPIFIVLFAPLFSVMWTSLGARGKEPSSPMKMVWGLAILALGYVLIAFSVKGMGMESKISMFFLIGMYFLHTCGELAISPVGLSVVNKLSPRRFASMMMAVFFLSSVVGNFTAGLFSGIIPQPEIGEIIINKNSSFKEDQIKTYTANLINKSDNPLEACLMSDYEKSQEGKEVKFVKKDFAKADKLSSKDALKLKGSIILHKDKKNIVNDTLNIQFTNQANFPKDIKTDIAKKYENNKDVMVRHVAINGEHVASYVFQNSKKSLFGIEINTLYSFFIIFIIMAGATSVLLLLLHKKVEKLMHGIS
;
A
#
# COMPACT_ATOMS: atom_id res chain seq x y z
N GLY A 1 10.27 0.07 -11.65
CA GLY A 1 10.80 1.24 -12.29
C GLY A 1 12.06 0.95 -13.10
N VAL A 2 12.58 1.97 -13.78
CA VAL A 2 13.75 1.89 -14.68
C VAL A 2 14.98 1.27 -13.99
N PHE A 3 15.10 1.39 -12.67
CA PHE A 3 16.23 0.90 -11.87
C PHE A 3 16.06 -0.52 -11.31
N ASN A 4 14.98 -1.21 -11.62
CA ASN A 4 14.76 -2.59 -11.14
C ASN A 4 14.69 -3.60 -12.29
N ALA A 5 15.45 -3.35 -13.37
CA ALA A 5 15.44 -4.21 -14.56
C ALA A 5 15.94 -5.64 -14.28
N ASN A 6 16.76 -5.83 -13.25
CA ASN A 6 17.35 -7.12 -12.88
C ASN A 6 16.74 -7.75 -11.60
N GLY A 7 15.71 -7.16 -10.99
CA GLY A 7 15.03 -7.69 -9.79
C GLY A 7 15.91 -7.74 -8.53
N SER A 8 17.04 -7.03 -8.52
CA SER A 8 17.97 -7.02 -7.40
C SER A 8 17.56 -5.95 -6.37
N SER A 9 17.52 -6.31 -5.08
CA SER A 9 17.31 -5.36 -3.99
C SER A 9 18.38 -4.24 -3.96
N ALA A 10 19.53 -4.47 -4.58
CA ALA A 10 20.58 -3.47 -4.73
C ALA A 10 20.16 -2.25 -5.59
N ASP A 11 19.17 -2.41 -6.46
CA ASP A 11 18.74 -1.35 -7.38
C ASP A 11 17.85 -0.30 -6.67
N PHE A 12 17.20 -0.66 -5.56
CA PHE A 12 16.42 0.30 -4.75
C PHE A 12 17.27 1.44 -4.19
N LYS A 13 18.54 1.18 -3.87
CA LYS A 13 19.46 2.23 -3.38
C LYS A 13 19.64 3.37 -4.38
N TYR A 14 19.64 3.09 -5.68
CA TYR A 14 19.74 4.13 -6.71
C TYR A 14 18.45 4.95 -6.83
N GLY A 15 17.29 4.31 -6.65
CA GLY A 15 16.00 5.01 -6.57
C GLY A 15 15.96 6.00 -5.39
N PHE A 16 16.37 5.56 -4.20
CA PHE A 16 16.49 6.44 -3.02
C PHE A 16 17.56 7.52 -3.21
N LEU A 17 18.67 7.21 -3.86
CA LEU A 17 19.70 8.19 -4.16
C LEU A 17 19.17 9.29 -5.09
N CYS A 18 18.46 8.94 -6.16
CA CYS A 18 17.82 9.90 -7.05
C CYS A 18 16.83 10.81 -6.33
N ALA A 19 16.00 10.24 -5.45
CA ALA A 19 15.10 11.02 -4.62
C ALA A 19 15.86 11.98 -3.69
N GLY A 20 16.93 11.48 -3.03
CA GLY A 20 17.80 12.31 -2.19
C GLY A 20 18.46 13.46 -2.95
N ILE A 21 18.98 13.21 -4.13
CA ILE A 21 19.56 14.26 -5.01
C ILE A 21 18.49 15.29 -5.37
N GLY A 22 17.26 14.85 -5.74
CA GLY A 22 16.15 15.74 -6.03
C GLY A 22 15.79 16.63 -4.84
N MET A 23 15.77 16.08 -3.62
CA MET A 23 15.53 16.85 -2.39
C MET A 23 16.64 17.87 -2.12
N VAL A 24 17.91 17.50 -2.34
CA VAL A 24 19.05 18.43 -2.19
C VAL A 24 18.93 19.58 -3.19
N ILE A 25 18.65 19.28 -4.46
CA ILE A 25 18.43 20.30 -5.50
C ILE A 25 17.28 21.23 -5.11
N GLY A 26 16.12 20.66 -4.68
CA GLY A 26 14.97 21.44 -4.23
C GLY A 26 15.32 22.36 -3.05
N THR A 27 16.10 21.86 -2.09
CA THR A 27 16.58 22.65 -0.94
C THR A 27 17.48 23.80 -1.40
N ILE A 28 18.41 23.55 -2.31
CA ILE A 28 19.30 24.58 -2.86
C ILE A 28 18.49 25.65 -3.59
N VAL A 29 17.55 25.25 -4.47
CA VAL A 29 16.67 26.18 -5.19
C VAL A 29 15.85 27.03 -4.21
N MET A 30 15.31 26.41 -3.16
CA MET A 30 14.57 27.10 -2.12
C MET A 30 15.45 28.13 -1.40
N LEU A 31 16.65 27.74 -0.95
CA LEU A 31 17.56 28.64 -0.24
C LEU A 31 18.04 29.81 -1.09
N LEU A 32 18.30 29.57 -2.38
CA LEU A 32 18.73 30.63 -3.30
C LEU A 32 17.58 31.53 -3.76
N GLY A 33 16.38 30.96 -3.86
CA GLY A 33 15.21 31.65 -4.42
C GLY A 33 14.29 32.31 -3.38
N GLN A 34 14.31 31.84 -2.11
CA GLN A 34 13.32 32.28 -1.11
C GLN A 34 13.23 33.79 -0.92
N ASN A 35 14.36 34.49 -0.88
CA ASN A 35 14.39 35.95 -0.66
C ASN A 35 13.99 36.77 -1.90
N LYS A 36 13.91 36.14 -3.07
CA LYS A 36 13.57 36.78 -4.33
C LYS A 36 12.15 36.48 -4.79
N TYR A 37 11.69 35.27 -4.60
CA TYR A 37 10.42 34.77 -5.14
C TYR A 37 9.35 34.52 -4.07
N ILE A 38 9.76 34.28 -2.81
CA ILE A 38 8.83 34.08 -1.70
C ILE A 38 8.80 35.38 -0.89
N VAL A 39 8.08 36.36 -1.43
CA VAL A 39 7.99 37.70 -0.85
C VAL A 39 6.51 38.08 -0.69
N THR A 40 6.24 39.01 0.25
CA THR A 40 4.93 39.66 0.38
C THR A 40 4.63 40.53 -0.83
N PRO A 41 3.37 40.97 -1.05
CA PRO A 41 3.05 41.95 -2.08
C PRO A 41 3.90 43.24 -2.00
N GLU A 42 4.38 43.57 -0.81
CA GLU A 42 5.26 44.73 -0.55
C GLU A 42 6.74 44.40 -0.80
N GLY A 43 7.08 43.21 -1.29
CA GLY A 43 8.43 42.78 -1.64
C GLY A 43 9.27 42.30 -0.44
N GLU A 44 8.69 42.06 0.72
CA GLU A 44 9.42 41.60 1.90
C GLU A 44 9.54 40.06 1.94
N PRO A 45 10.75 39.51 2.25
CA PRO A 45 10.95 38.07 2.31
C PRO A 45 10.04 37.43 3.37
N ILE A 46 9.35 36.34 3.02
CA ILE A 46 8.52 35.54 3.93
C ILE A 46 9.40 34.48 4.59
N GLY A 47 9.17 34.20 5.89
CA GLY A 47 9.86 33.13 6.62
C GLY A 47 11.20 33.50 7.24
N MET A 48 11.49 34.80 7.33
CA MET A 48 12.64 35.28 8.08
C MET A 48 12.46 35.02 9.59
N LYS A 49 13.58 34.99 10.33
CA LYS A 49 13.55 34.80 11.80
C LYS A 49 12.67 35.90 12.43
N PRO A 50 11.94 35.58 13.51
CA PRO A 50 11.12 36.57 14.23
C PRO A 50 11.87 37.85 14.59
N SER A 51 13.17 37.75 14.90
CA SER A 51 14.05 38.90 15.17
C SER A 51 14.16 39.88 13.99
N TYR A 52 14.03 39.41 12.74
CA TYR A 52 14.05 40.27 11.56
C TYR A 52 12.86 41.24 11.53
N TYR A 53 11.67 40.69 11.85
CA TYR A 53 10.44 41.49 11.90
C TYR A 53 10.37 42.39 13.14
N LYS A 54 10.98 41.96 14.25
CA LYS A 54 11.10 42.79 15.49
C LYS A 54 11.94 44.04 15.23
N ASN A 55 13.11 43.90 14.62
CA ASN A 55 14.03 45.02 14.38
C ASN A 55 13.49 46.04 13.36
N LYS A 56 12.49 45.67 12.55
CA LYS A 56 11.90 46.57 11.56
C LYS A 56 10.65 47.31 12.04
N LYS A 57 10.06 46.81 13.14
CA LYS A 57 8.85 47.39 13.78
C LYS A 57 9.14 48.30 14.97
N ASP A 58 10.32 48.88 15.09
CA ASP A 58 10.67 49.79 16.19
C ASP A 58 9.81 51.08 16.24
N GLY A 59 8.59 51.05 15.76
CA GLY A 59 7.59 52.11 15.85
C GLY A 59 6.21 51.71 16.38
N THR A 60 5.86 50.41 16.41
CA THR A 60 4.50 49.98 16.85
C THR A 60 4.48 48.51 17.27
N SER A 61 4.63 48.19 18.52
CA SER A 61 4.12 46.92 19.03
C SER A 61 4.36 46.65 20.53
N GLU A 62 3.83 47.48 21.38
CA GLU A 62 3.49 47.06 22.75
C GLU A 62 2.28 46.09 22.72
N GLU A 63 1.39 46.15 21.73
CA GLU A 63 0.21 45.27 21.61
C GLU A 63 0.54 43.80 21.30
N ASP A 64 1.58 43.48 20.50
CA ASP A 64 1.90 42.09 20.15
C ASP A 64 2.58 41.32 21.30
N SER A 65 3.29 41.98 22.21
CA SER A 65 3.92 41.36 23.37
C SER A 65 2.95 41.10 24.52
N GLU A 66 1.88 41.89 24.64
CA GLU A 66 0.82 41.68 25.65
C GLU A 66 -0.08 40.46 25.29
N HIS A 67 -0.20 40.10 23.99
CA HIS A 67 -1.01 38.94 23.58
C HIS A 67 -0.35 37.59 23.86
N GLU A 68 0.96 37.52 24.02
CA GLU A 68 1.69 36.25 24.28
C GLU A 68 1.36 35.63 25.63
N ASN A 69 1.05 36.44 26.67
CA ASN A 69 0.83 35.99 28.04
C ASN A 69 -0.65 35.96 28.50
N LYS A 70 -1.61 36.34 27.64
CA LYS A 70 -3.02 36.31 28.03
C LYS A 70 -3.57 34.86 27.97
N PRO A 71 -4.43 34.46 28.93
CA PRO A 71 -5.08 33.14 28.86
C PRO A 71 -5.92 32.99 27.58
N LEU A 72 -5.98 31.75 27.05
CA LEU A 72 -6.78 31.42 25.88
C LEU A 72 -8.25 31.81 26.06
N THR A 73 -8.77 32.56 25.13
CA THR A 73 -10.20 32.87 25.06
C THR A 73 -11.03 31.61 24.85
N LYS A 74 -12.32 31.64 25.18
CA LYS A 74 -13.22 30.53 24.92
C LYS A 74 -13.26 30.16 23.43
N VAL A 75 -13.29 31.15 22.54
CA VAL A 75 -13.28 30.97 21.07
C VAL A 75 -12.02 30.27 20.60
N GLU A 76 -10.84 30.65 21.10
CA GLU A 76 -9.57 29.99 20.74
C GLU A 76 -9.54 28.54 21.23
N LYS A 77 -10.02 28.26 22.44
CA LYS A 77 -10.13 26.88 22.95
C LYS A 77 -11.07 26.03 22.10
N ASP A 78 -12.22 26.54 21.72
CA ASP A 78 -13.18 25.85 20.87
C ASP A 78 -12.57 25.54 19.48
N ARG A 79 -11.86 26.49 18.89
CA ARG A 79 -11.16 26.30 17.61
C ARG A 79 -10.03 25.26 17.69
N ILE A 80 -9.25 25.25 18.77
CA ILE A 80 -8.24 24.22 19.03
C ILE A 80 -8.91 22.85 19.12
N TRP A 81 -10.01 22.72 19.83
CA TRP A 81 -10.78 21.46 19.89
C TRP A 81 -11.30 21.03 18.52
N ALA A 82 -11.79 21.96 17.70
CA ALA A 82 -12.20 21.66 16.32
C ALA A 82 -11.02 21.10 15.50
N ILE A 83 -9.81 21.66 15.63
CA ILE A 83 -8.60 21.15 14.97
C ILE A 83 -8.30 19.72 15.40
N PHE A 84 -8.32 19.41 16.71
CA PHE A 84 -8.06 18.05 17.20
C PHE A 84 -9.10 17.04 16.67
N ILE A 85 -10.39 17.43 16.68
CA ILE A 85 -11.45 16.58 16.14
C ILE A 85 -11.21 16.32 14.65
N ILE A 86 -10.98 17.36 13.86
CA ILE A 86 -10.70 17.24 12.42
C ILE A 86 -9.48 16.35 12.18
N THR A 87 -8.40 16.57 12.92
CA THR A 87 -7.16 15.77 12.82
C THR A 87 -7.43 14.28 13.09
N ALA A 88 -8.26 13.95 14.09
CA ALA A 88 -8.63 12.57 14.39
C ALA A 88 -9.35 11.89 13.20
N PHE A 89 -10.25 12.59 12.51
CA PHE A 89 -10.91 12.09 11.31
C PHE A 89 -9.95 11.94 10.13
N VAL A 90 -8.99 12.85 10.00
CA VAL A 90 -7.96 12.80 8.95
C VAL A 90 -6.98 11.63 9.16
N ILE A 91 -6.71 11.21 10.42
CA ILE A 91 -5.95 9.99 10.70
C ILE A 91 -6.61 8.76 10.07
N ALA A 92 -7.92 8.59 10.25
CA ALA A 92 -8.65 7.47 9.67
C ALA A 92 -8.63 7.50 8.13
N PHE A 93 -8.70 8.70 7.54
CA PHE A 93 -8.55 8.87 6.09
C PHE A 93 -7.17 8.39 5.62
N TRP A 94 -6.08 8.90 6.22
CA TRP A 94 -4.73 8.52 5.81
C TRP A 94 -4.42 7.04 6.06
N ALA A 95 -4.92 6.46 7.15
CA ALA A 95 -4.75 5.04 7.43
C ALA A 95 -5.33 4.14 6.33
N ALA A 96 -6.47 4.53 5.74
CA ALA A 96 -7.04 3.83 4.60
C ALA A 96 -6.36 4.21 3.29
N PHE A 97 -6.10 5.48 3.05
CA PHE A 97 -5.53 6.00 1.80
C PHE A 97 -4.12 5.44 1.54
N GLU A 98 -3.27 5.40 2.54
CA GLU A 98 -1.87 4.96 2.45
C GLU A 98 -1.71 3.44 2.24
N GLN A 99 -2.82 2.70 2.20
CA GLN A 99 -2.78 1.32 1.68
C GLN A 99 -2.28 1.25 0.24
N ALA A 100 -2.35 2.35 -0.51
CA ALA A 100 -1.80 2.48 -1.86
C ALA A 100 -0.31 2.10 -1.93
N GLY A 101 0.49 2.54 -0.96
CA GLY A 101 1.92 2.22 -0.84
C GLY A 101 2.22 0.90 -0.13
N ALA A 102 1.22 0.28 0.49
CA ALA A 102 1.36 -0.89 1.34
C ALA A 102 0.63 -2.11 0.76
N SER A 103 -0.54 -2.47 1.30
CA SER A 103 -1.27 -3.68 0.90
C SER A 103 -1.75 -3.68 -0.55
N LEU A 104 -2.10 -2.51 -1.10
CA LEU A 104 -2.58 -2.42 -2.49
C LEU A 104 -1.47 -2.64 -3.52
N THR A 105 -0.21 -2.35 -3.19
CA THR A 105 0.93 -2.71 -4.04
C THR A 105 1.10 -4.22 -4.10
N ILE A 106 0.98 -4.92 -2.96
CA ILE A 106 1.01 -6.38 -2.89
C ILE A 106 -0.16 -6.96 -3.69
N PHE A 107 -1.36 -6.41 -3.48
CA PHE A 107 -2.56 -6.82 -4.20
C PHE A 107 -2.43 -6.60 -5.72
N ALA A 108 -1.86 -5.47 -6.16
CA ALA A 108 -1.61 -5.19 -7.56
C ALA A 108 -0.67 -6.22 -8.19
N ASP A 109 0.34 -6.65 -7.44
CA ASP A 109 1.31 -7.63 -7.94
C ASP A 109 0.73 -9.05 -8.04
N GLN A 110 0.03 -9.50 -7.02
CA GLN A 110 -0.39 -10.89 -6.88
C GLN A 110 -1.77 -11.19 -7.45
N ASN A 111 -2.72 -10.29 -7.25
CA ASN A 111 -4.15 -10.55 -7.46
C ASN A 111 -4.76 -9.73 -8.62
N THR A 112 -3.93 -8.96 -9.35
CA THR A 112 -4.41 -8.13 -10.47
C THR A 112 -3.83 -8.61 -11.79
N ASP A 113 -4.69 -8.77 -12.80
CA ASP A 113 -4.24 -8.98 -14.18
C ASP A 113 -3.71 -7.65 -14.72
N ARG A 114 -2.40 -7.58 -14.86
CA ARG A 114 -1.66 -6.39 -15.27
C ARG A 114 -1.26 -6.43 -16.75
N ASN A 115 -1.80 -7.38 -17.51
CA ASN A 115 -1.48 -7.49 -18.93
C ASN A 115 -2.32 -6.49 -19.74
N LEU A 116 -1.65 -5.56 -20.38
CA LEU A 116 -2.23 -4.60 -21.30
C LEU A 116 -1.64 -4.83 -22.70
N TRP A 117 -2.38 -5.46 -23.59
CA TRP A 117 -1.96 -5.76 -24.98
C TRP A 117 -0.57 -6.43 -25.08
N GLY A 118 -0.28 -7.37 -24.18
CA GLY A 118 0.99 -8.09 -24.17
C GLY A 118 2.11 -7.43 -23.37
N PHE A 119 1.88 -6.22 -22.82
CA PHE A 119 2.79 -5.56 -21.91
C PHE A 119 2.30 -5.76 -20.46
N THR A 120 3.16 -6.28 -19.58
CA THR A 120 2.85 -6.42 -18.17
C THR A 120 3.18 -5.13 -17.43
N VAL A 121 2.16 -4.42 -16.98
CA VAL A 121 2.32 -3.17 -16.21
C VAL A 121 2.96 -3.47 -14.85
N PRO A 122 4.11 -2.88 -14.50
CA PRO A 122 4.71 -3.07 -13.17
C PRO A 122 3.77 -2.62 -12.06
N ALA A 123 3.69 -3.37 -10.95
CA ALA A 123 2.80 -3.04 -9.83
C ALA A 123 3.07 -1.64 -9.24
N SER A 124 4.31 -1.19 -9.26
CA SER A 124 4.70 0.16 -8.82
C SER A 124 4.10 1.31 -9.66
N PHE A 125 3.70 1.05 -10.90
CA PHE A 125 3.07 2.07 -11.74
C PHE A 125 1.70 2.51 -11.23
N PHE A 126 0.99 1.62 -10.52
CA PHE A 126 -0.31 1.97 -9.94
C PHE A 126 -0.22 3.08 -8.89
N GLN A 127 0.90 3.18 -8.17
CA GLN A 127 1.14 4.30 -7.24
C GLN A 127 1.24 5.65 -7.96
N SER A 128 1.66 5.67 -9.22
CA SER A 128 1.75 6.90 -10.02
C SER A 128 0.39 7.40 -10.55
N ILE A 129 -0.66 6.57 -10.47
CA ILE A 129 -2.01 6.94 -10.91
C ILE A 129 -2.57 8.08 -10.07
N ASN A 130 -2.35 8.04 -8.76
CA ASN A 130 -2.85 9.09 -7.85
C ASN A 130 -2.26 10.48 -8.21
N PRO A 131 -0.93 10.71 -8.30
CA PRO A 131 -0.39 12.00 -8.74
C PRO A 131 -0.92 12.45 -10.12
N ILE A 132 -1.09 11.52 -11.06
CA ILE A 132 -1.64 11.85 -12.39
C ILE A 132 -3.09 12.36 -12.24
N PHE A 133 -3.90 11.67 -11.46
CA PHE A 133 -5.28 12.09 -11.22
C PHE A 133 -5.37 13.39 -10.43
N ILE A 134 -4.47 13.65 -9.49
CA ILE A 134 -4.40 14.94 -8.81
C ILE A 134 -4.20 16.06 -9.82
N VAL A 135 -3.22 15.95 -10.71
CA VAL A 135 -2.92 16.98 -11.73
C VAL A 135 -4.12 17.21 -12.65
N LEU A 136 -4.82 16.15 -13.04
CA LEU A 136 -5.98 16.22 -13.94
C LEU A 136 -7.23 16.78 -13.24
N PHE A 137 -7.50 16.36 -12.00
CA PHE A 137 -8.77 16.64 -11.33
C PHE A 137 -8.72 17.80 -10.34
N ALA A 138 -7.56 18.21 -9.82
CA ALA A 138 -7.46 19.35 -8.91
C ALA A 138 -8.03 20.64 -9.51
N PRO A 139 -7.75 21.02 -10.79
CA PRO A 139 -8.38 22.17 -11.40
C PRO A 139 -9.91 22.05 -11.48
N LEU A 140 -10.44 20.85 -11.78
CA LEU A 140 -11.89 20.60 -11.86
C LEU A 140 -12.55 20.73 -10.49
N PHE A 141 -11.94 20.20 -9.44
CA PHE A 141 -12.40 20.35 -8.06
C PHE A 141 -12.36 21.82 -7.62
N SER A 142 -11.31 22.56 -7.98
CA SER A 142 -11.21 24.01 -7.69
C SER A 142 -12.35 24.78 -8.34
N VAL A 143 -12.60 24.57 -9.63
CA VAL A 143 -13.71 25.23 -10.36
C VAL A 143 -15.07 24.81 -9.78
N MET A 144 -15.23 23.55 -9.44
CA MET A 144 -16.47 23.04 -8.81
C MET A 144 -16.76 23.73 -7.48
N TRP A 145 -15.78 23.81 -6.57
CA TRP A 145 -15.97 24.45 -5.27
C TRP A 145 -16.22 25.96 -5.42
N THR A 146 -15.46 26.66 -6.27
CA THR A 146 -15.65 28.08 -6.55
C THR A 146 -17.03 28.36 -7.14
N SER A 147 -17.49 27.52 -8.08
CA SER A 147 -18.83 27.66 -8.68
C SER A 147 -19.95 27.41 -7.67
N LEU A 148 -19.79 26.42 -6.79
CA LEU A 148 -20.75 26.17 -5.70
C LEU A 148 -20.76 27.33 -4.70
N GLY A 149 -19.58 27.88 -4.37
CA GLY A 149 -19.45 29.04 -3.50
C GLY A 149 -20.14 30.29 -4.08
N ALA A 150 -19.92 30.57 -5.38
CA ALA A 150 -20.61 31.66 -6.06
C ALA A 150 -22.14 31.55 -6.07
N ARG A 151 -22.66 30.32 -5.98
CA ARG A 151 -24.11 30.03 -5.90
C ARG A 151 -24.63 29.94 -4.46
N GLY A 152 -23.79 30.17 -3.45
CA GLY A 152 -24.15 30.00 -2.02
C GLY A 152 -24.51 28.57 -1.63
N LYS A 153 -24.03 27.55 -2.39
CA LYS A 153 -24.30 26.13 -2.19
C LYS A 153 -23.03 25.33 -1.81
N GLU A 154 -21.94 26.01 -1.51
CA GLU A 154 -20.73 25.37 -1.10
C GLU A 154 -20.93 24.66 0.25
N PRO A 155 -20.64 23.35 0.37
CA PRO A 155 -20.70 22.66 1.63
C PRO A 155 -19.65 23.21 2.61
N SER A 156 -19.96 23.17 3.90
CA SER A 156 -18.97 23.51 4.92
C SER A 156 -17.76 22.59 4.87
N SER A 157 -16.63 23.06 5.40
CA SER A 157 -15.39 22.28 5.42
C SER A 157 -15.54 20.90 6.07
N PRO A 158 -16.20 20.73 7.23
CA PRO A 158 -16.49 19.40 7.77
C PRO A 158 -17.35 18.55 6.83
N MET A 159 -18.30 19.14 6.12
CA MET A 159 -19.14 18.40 5.18
C MET A 159 -18.35 17.93 3.94
N LYS A 160 -17.42 18.72 3.42
CA LYS A 160 -16.51 18.28 2.36
C LYS A 160 -15.67 17.07 2.80
N MET A 161 -15.21 17.06 4.05
CA MET A 161 -14.49 15.92 4.62
C MET A 161 -15.36 14.67 4.77
N VAL A 162 -16.67 14.82 5.10
CA VAL A 162 -17.63 13.70 5.08
C VAL A 162 -17.71 13.09 3.70
N TRP A 163 -17.85 13.91 2.66
CA TRP A 163 -17.88 13.43 1.27
C TRP A 163 -16.58 12.75 0.88
N GLY A 164 -15.43 13.30 1.26
CA GLY A 164 -14.12 12.68 0.97
C GLY A 164 -13.95 11.30 1.58
N LEU A 165 -14.35 11.12 2.85
CA LEU A 165 -14.36 9.81 3.52
C LEU A 165 -15.35 8.82 2.89
N ALA A 166 -16.54 9.30 2.50
CA ALA A 166 -17.54 8.47 1.82
C ALA A 166 -17.05 7.98 0.45
N ILE A 167 -16.42 8.85 -0.33
CA ILE A 167 -15.85 8.52 -1.64
C ILE A 167 -14.69 7.52 -1.48
N LEU A 168 -13.84 7.70 -0.47
CA LEU A 168 -12.78 6.75 -0.13
C LEU A 168 -13.37 5.36 0.18
N ALA A 169 -14.42 5.30 1.03
CA ALA A 169 -15.11 4.05 1.34
C ALA A 169 -15.72 3.41 0.08
N LEU A 170 -16.28 4.21 -0.84
CA LEU A 170 -16.82 3.73 -2.11
C LEU A 170 -15.72 3.10 -2.99
N GLY A 171 -14.51 3.63 -2.98
CA GLY A 171 -13.36 3.02 -3.65
C GLY A 171 -13.06 1.61 -3.13
N TYR A 172 -13.12 1.44 -1.81
CA TYR A 172 -13.00 0.12 -1.20
C TYR A 172 -14.18 -0.81 -1.46
N VAL A 173 -15.41 -0.30 -1.57
CA VAL A 173 -16.57 -1.08 -2.02
C VAL A 173 -16.33 -1.64 -3.42
N LEU A 174 -15.82 -0.82 -4.34
CA LEU A 174 -15.53 -1.23 -5.71
C LEU A 174 -14.53 -2.40 -5.76
N ILE A 175 -13.43 -2.31 -4.99
CA ILE A 175 -12.41 -3.37 -4.97
C ILE A 175 -12.91 -4.62 -4.23
N ALA A 176 -13.62 -4.46 -3.11
CA ALA A 176 -14.20 -5.57 -2.37
C ALA A 176 -15.20 -6.35 -3.25
N PHE A 177 -16.03 -5.65 -4.02
CA PHE A 177 -16.96 -6.27 -4.95
C PHE A 177 -16.22 -7.10 -6.01
N SER A 178 -15.10 -6.61 -6.55
CA SER A 178 -14.32 -7.30 -7.58
C SER A 178 -13.66 -8.59 -7.08
N VAL A 179 -13.33 -8.69 -5.79
CA VAL A 179 -12.70 -9.88 -5.19
C VAL A 179 -13.71 -10.81 -4.51
N LYS A 180 -14.99 -10.46 -4.48
CA LYS A 180 -16.02 -11.27 -3.82
C LYS A 180 -16.16 -12.63 -4.50
N GLY A 181 -15.94 -13.70 -3.75
CA GLY A 181 -16.01 -15.07 -4.27
C GLY A 181 -14.89 -15.44 -5.23
N MET A 182 -13.82 -14.65 -5.28
CA MET A 182 -12.61 -14.92 -6.06
C MET A 182 -11.83 -16.08 -5.41
N GLY A 183 -11.40 -17.03 -6.24
CA GLY A 183 -10.50 -18.09 -5.79
C GLY A 183 -9.04 -17.60 -5.71
N MET A 184 -8.19 -18.37 -5.01
CA MET A 184 -6.78 -18.02 -4.79
C MET A 184 -5.97 -17.83 -6.08
N GLU A 185 -6.34 -18.51 -7.16
CA GLU A 185 -5.65 -18.42 -8.47
C GLU A 185 -6.21 -17.34 -9.39
N SER A 186 -7.31 -16.72 -9.00
CA SER A 186 -7.99 -15.74 -9.84
C SER A 186 -7.32 -14.38 -9.72
N LYS A 187 -7.37 -13.61 -10.80
CA LYS A 187 -6.92 -12.21 -10.82
C LYS A 187 -8.05 -11.33 -11.27
N ILE A 188 -8.17 -10.15 -10.68
CA ILE A 188 -9.12 -9.13 -11.11
C ILE A 188 -8.53 -8.31 -12.25
N SER A 189 -9.38 -7.66 -13.03
CA SER A 189 -8.94 -6.69 -14.03
C SER A 189 -8.33 -5.46 -13.34
N MET A 190 -7.21 -4.93 -13.87
CA MET A 190 -6.57 -3.72 -13.37
C MET A 190 -7.47 -2.48 -13.39
N PHE A 191 -8.53 -2.48 -14.22
CA PHE A 191 -9.46 -1.35 -14.27
C PHE A 191 -10.23 -1.13 -12.96
N PHE A 192 -10.48 -2.19 -12.18
CA PHE A 192 -11.04 -2.04 -10.84
C PHE A 192 -10.08 -1.29 -9.91
N LEU A 193 -8.79 -1.61 -9.99
CA LEU A 193 -7.76 -0.94 -9.20
C LEU A 193 -7.61 0.54 -9.63
N ILE A 194 -7.60 0.82 -10.93
CA ILE A 194 -7.57 2.18 -11.49
C ILE A 194 -8.81 2.97 -11.03
N GLY A 195 -10.00 2.37 -11.10
CA GLY A 195 -11.24 2.98 -10.62
C GLY A 195 -11.24 3.29 -9.12
N MET A 196 -10.65 2.39 -8.32
CA MET A 196 -10.45 2.64 -6.90
C MET A 196 -9.49 3.82 -6.67
N TYR A 197 -8.34 3.88 -7.34
CA TYR A 197 -7.41 5.01 -7.24
C TYR A 197 -8.05 6.33 -7.66
N PHE A 198 -8.90 6.31 -8.69
CA PHE A 198 -9.69 7.47 -9.08
C PHE A 198 -10.59 7.97 -7.94
N LEU A 199 -11.36 7.08 -7.32
CA LEU A 199 -12.24 7.43 -6.20
C LEU A 199 -11.41 7.91 -4.98
N HIS A 200 -10.31 7.25 -4.67
CA HIS A 200 -9.41 7.66 -3.60
C HIS A 200 -8.85 9.06 -3.82
N THR A 201 -8.43 9.39 -5.05
CA THR A 201 -7.95 10.72 -5.41
C THR A 201 -9.06 11.77 -5.30
N CYS A 202 -10.28 11.47 -5.73
CA CYS A 202 -11.43 12.37 -5.52
C CYS A 202 -11.70 12.62 -4.03
N GLY A 203 -11.58 11.57 -3.19
CA GLY A 203 -11.68 11.71 -1.74
C GLY A 203 -10.58 12.58 -1.15
N GLU A 204 -9.34 12.41 -1.61
CA GLU A 204 -8.19 13.21 -1.21
C GLU A 204 -8.36 14.67 -1.56
N LEU A 205 -8.77 14.99 -2.79
CA LEU A 205 -9.01 16.36 -3.24
C LEU A 205 -10.13 17.08 -2.45
N ALA A 206 -11.05 16.31 -1.86
CA ALA A 206 -12.08 16.87 -0.98
C ALA A 206 -11.59 17.10 0.46
N ILE A 207 -10.57 16.36 0.94
CA ILE A 207 -10.11 16.40 2.35
C ILE A 207 -8.84 17.22 2.50
N SER A 208 -7.81 16.92 1.71
CA SER A 208 -6.44 17.39 1.96
C SER A 208 -6.30 18.92 1.87
N PRO A 209 -6.73 19.61 0.79
CA PRO A 209 -6.65 21.06 0.71
C PRO A 209 -7.55 21.76 1.73
N VAL A 210 -8.72 21.18 1.99
CA VAL A 210 -9.71 21.74 2.92
C VAL A 210 -9.19 21.65 4.36
N GLY A 211 -8.68 20.49 4.78
CA GLY A 211 -8.15 20.29 6.12
C GLY A 211 -7.00 21.26 6.43
N LEU A 212 -6.05 21.39 5.52
CA LEU A 212 -4.92 22.31 5.66
C LEU A 212 -5.37 23.77 5.78
N SER A 213 -6.31 24.20 4.93
CA SER A 213 -6.87 25.56 4.96
C SER A 213 -7.62 25.84 6.26
N VAL A 214 -8.45 24.91 6.72
CA VAL A 214 -9.22 25.04 7.96
C VAL A 214 -8.32 25.15 9.17
N VAL A 215 -7.32 24.28 9.29
CA VAL A 215 -6.37 24.32 10.41
C VAL A 215 -5.63 25.65 10.44
N ASN A 216 -5.18 26.15 9.28
CA ASN A 216 -4.52 27.45 9.20
C ASN A 216 -5.42 28.60 9.65
N LYS A 217 -6.69 28.62 9.21
CA LYS A 217 -7.67 29.66 9.57
C LYS A 217 -8.11 29.62 11.03
N LEU A 218 -8.25 28.41 11.60
CA LEU A 218 -8.70 28.20 12.98
C LEU A 218 -7.61 28.44 14.01
N SER A 219 -6.34 28.27 13.63
CA SER A 219 -5.21 28.32 14.57
C SER A 219 -5.06 29.71 15.16
N PRO A 220 -5.02 29.85 16.51
CA PRO A 220 -4.60 31.08 17.15
C PRO A 220 -3.17 31.45 16.68
N ARG A 221 -2.91 32.72 16.36
CA ARG A 221 -1.63 33.17 15.81
C ARG A 221 -0.41 32.65 16.56
N ARG A 222 -0.45 32.67 17.90
CA ARG A 222 0.63 32.18 18.76
C ARG A 222 0.90 30.67 18.69
N PHE A 223 -0.09 29.87 18.28
CA PHE A 223 0.02 28.40 18.20
C PHE A 223 -0.10 27.88 16.75
N ALA A 224 -0.08 28.75 15.76
CA ALA A 224 -0.31 28.36 14.37
C ALA A 224 0.63 27.24 13.88
N SER A 225 1.94 27.38 14.15
CA SER A 225 2.93 26.35 13.79
C SER A 225 2.71 25.03 14.55
N MET A 226 2.32 25.11 15.83
CA MET A 226 2.06 23.91 16.63
C MET A 226 0.79 23.19 16.14
N MET A 227 -0.29 23.91 15.83
CA MET A 227 -1.52 23.32 15.31
C MET A 227 -1.30 22.70 13.93
N MET A 228 -0.47 23.31 13.10
CA MET A 228 -0.07 22.75 11.82
C MET A 228 0.73 21.46 12.01
N ALA A 229 1.67 21.43 12.97
CA ALA A 229 2.41 20.21 13.30
C ALA A 229 1.48 19.09 13.79
N VAL A 230 0.49 19.40 14.64
CA VAL A 230 -0.54 18.45 15.09
C VAL A 230 -1.33 17.90 13.89
N PHE A 231 -1.69 18.76 12.95
CA PHE A 231 -2.39 18.31 11.74
C PHE A 231 -1.53 17.36 10.88
N PHE A 232 -0.26 17.69 10.66
CA PHE A 232 0.66 16.81 9.94
C PHE A 232 0.95 15.50 10.67
N LEU A 233 0.84 15.47 11.99
CA LEU A 233 0.95 14.23 12.77
C LEU A 233 -0.12 13.21 12.34
N SER A 234 -1.27 13.65 11.80
CA SER A 234 -2.27 12.74 11.25
C SER A 234 -1.74 11.85 10.13
N SER A 235 -0.90 12.39 9.24
CA SER A 235 -0.24 11.59 8.19
C SER A 235 0.74 10.57 8.79
N VAL A 236 1.50 10.96 9.81
CA VAL A 236 2.46 10.05 10.48
C VAL A 236 1.72 8.87 11.11
N VAL A 237 0.66 9.16 11.89
CA VAL A 237 -0.16 8.11 12.53
C VAL A 237 -0.90 7.29 11.48
N GLY A 238 -1.41 7.92 10.42
CA GLY A 238 -2.06 7.25 9.29
C GLY A 238 -1.14 6.26 8.59
N ASN A 239 0.07 6.68 8.23
CA ASN A 239 1.09 5.83 7.61
C ASN A 239 1.52 4.66 8.50
N PHE A 240 1.75 4.92 9.79
CA PHE A 240 2.05 3.87 10.76
C PHE A 240 0.93 2.84 10.84
N THR A 241 -0.32 3.30 10.93
CA THR A 241 -1.51 2.44 10.96
C THR A 241 -1.67 1.67 9.65
N ALA A 242 -1.41 2.30 8.50
CA ALA A 242 -1.41 1.62 7.20
C ALA A 242 -0.40 0.48 7.15
N GLY A 243 0.80 0.68 7.70
CA GLY A 243 1.82 -0.36 7.83
C GLY A 243 1.35 -1.56 8.66
N LEU A 244 0.67 -1.30 9.80
CA LEU A 244 0.09 -2.37 10.63
C LEU A 244 -0.99 -3.16 9.87
N PHE A 245 -1.88 -2.48 9.15
CA PHE A 245 -2.93 -3.13 8.36
C PHE A 245 -2.35 -3.92 7.18
N SER A 246 -1.25 -3.48 6.57
CA SER A 246 -0.63 -4.23 5.47
C SER A 246 -0.12 -5.61 5.91
N GLY A 247 0.26 -5.75 7.18
CA GLY A 247 0.71 -7.02 7.75
C GLY A 247 -0.39 -8.08 7.91
N ILE A 248 -1.66 -7.70 7.83
CA ILE A 248 -2.80 -8.61 7.97
C ILE A 248 -3.48 -8.96 6.65
N ILE A 249 -2.97 -8.48 5.50
CA ILE A 249 -3.47 -8.92 4.19
C ILE A 249 -3.30 -10.44 4.08
N PRO A 250 -4.34 -11.20 3.68
CA PRO A 250 -4.23 -12.63 3.50
C PRO A 250 -3.15 -12.98 2.49
N GLN A 251 -2.24 -13.87 2.87
CA GLN A 251 -1.17 -14.37 2.01
C GLN A 251 -1.32 -15.89 1.87
N PRO A 252 -0.95 -16.45 0.72
CA PRO A 252 -0.90 -17.90 0.57
C PRO A 252 0.14 -18.50 1.54
N GLU A 253 -0.30 -19.45 2.33
CA GLU A 253 0.55 -20.25 3.25
C GLU A 253 0.40 -21.74 2.92
N ILE A 254 1.44 -22.53 3.19
CA ILE A 254 1.38 -23.98 3.04
C ILE A 254 0.50 -24.54 4.15
N GLY A 255 -0.66 -25.08 3.78
CA GLY A 255 -1.56 -25.74 4.70
C GLY A 255 -1.24 -27.23 4.88
N GLU A 256 -0.91 -27.91 3.77
CA GLU A 256 -0.63 -29.35 3.76
C GLU A 256 0.40 -29.68 2.69
N ILE A 257 1.30 -30.62 2.98
CA ILE A 257 2.25 -31.19 2.03
C ILE A 257 1.90 -32.66 1.89
N ILE A 258 1.48 -33.08 0.71
CA ILE A 258 1.13 -34.46 0.40
C ILE A 258 2.30 -35.08 -0.38
N ILE A 259 3.06 -35.95 0.29
CA ILE A 259 4.22 -36.61 -0.31
C ILE A 259 3.79 -37.89 -0.99
N ASN A 260 4.31 -38.11 -2.21
CA ASN A 260 4.11 -39.36 -2.91
C ASN A 260 4.96 -40.48 -2.28
N LYS A 261 4.31 -41.38 -1.54
CA LYS A 261 4.99 -42.49 -0.89
C LYS A 261 5.66 -43.49 -1.86
N ASN A 262 5.25 -43.47 -3.13
CA ASN A 262 5.81 -44.32 -4.18
C ASN A 262 6.98 -43.66 -4.92
N SER A 263 7.39 -42.47 -4.46
CA SER A 263 8.54 -41.75 -5.04
C SER A 263 9.87 -42.44 -4.69
N SER A 264 10.80 -42.40 -5.65
CA SER A 264 12.20 -42.83 -5.44
C SER A 264 12.97 -41.91 -4.49
N PHE A 265 12.44 -40.71 -4.20
CA PHE A 265 13.06 -39.70 -3.33
C PHE A 265 12.52 -39.80 -1.89
N LYS A 266 13.43 -39.66 -0.91
CA LYS A 266 13.04 -39.57 0.50
C LYS A 266 12.39 -38.23 0.84
N GLU A 267 11.53 -38.22 1.84
CA GLU A 267 10.78 -37.01 2.28
C GLU A 267 11.70 -35.80 2.53
N ASP A 268 12.81 -36.01 3.26
CA ASP A 268 13.76 -34.92 3.56
C ASP A 268 14.45 -34.37 2.30
N GLN A 269 14.69 -35.25 1.32
CA GLN A 269 15.23 -34.83 0.01
C GLN A 269 14.21 -34.01 -0.77
N ILE A 270 12.94 -34.44 -0.78
CA ILE A 270 11.86 -33.75 -1.45
C ILE A 270 11.70 -32.33 -0.84
N LYS A 271 11.60 -32.23 0.48
CA LYS A 271 11.50 -30.95 1.18
C LYS A 271 12.72 -30.04 0.89
N THR A 272 13.91 -30.60 0.90
CA THR A 272 15.15 -29.89 0.60
C THR A 272 15.20 -29.37 -0.82
N TYR A 273 14.84 -30.19 -1.80
CA TYR A 273 14.91 -29.84 -3.21
C TYR A 273 13.81 -28.86 -3.60
N THR A 274 12.60 -29.01 -3.06
CA THR A 274 11.49 -28.12 -3.35
C THR A 274 11.65 -26.74 -2.73
N ALA A 275 12.21 -26.65 -1.53
CA ALA A 275 12.50 -25.38 -0.88
C ALA A 275 13.51 -24.52 -1.68
N ASN A 276 14.48 -25.14 -2.34
CA ASN A 276 15.46 -24.43 -3.18
C ASN A 276 14.89 -23.83 -4.48
N LEU A 277 13.81 -24.42 -5.03
CA LEU A 277 13.14 -23.89 -6.21
C LEU A 277 12.57 -22.50 -6.00
N ILE A 278 12.19 -22.23 -4.80
CA ILE A 278 11.31 -21.14 -4.42
C ILE A 278 12.07 -19.87 -4.08
N ASN A 279 13.39 -20.00 -3.78
CA ASN A 279 14.23 -18.89 -3.31
C ASN A 279 14.56 -17.80 -4.33
N LYS A 280 14.18 -17.90 -5.56
CA LYS A 280 14.66 -16.99 -6.62
C LYS A 280 13.58 -16.40 -7.50
N SER A 281 12.32 -16.55 -7.18
CA SER A 281 11.26 -15.86 -7.87
C SER A 281 10.67 -14.73 -7.01
N ASP A 282 10.24 -13.68 -7.68
CA ASP A 282 9.65 -12.49 -7.05
C ASP A 282 8.21 -12.73 -6.54
N ASN A 283 7.79 -14.01 -6.37
CA ASN A 283 6.44 -14.37 -6.01
C ASN A 283 6.35 -14.81 -4.54
N PRO A 284 5.44 -14.25 -3.69
CA PRO A 284 5.30 -14.59 -2.27
C PRO A 284 4.98 -16.06 -1.97
N LEU A 285 4.33 -16.76 -2.91
CA LEU A 285 4.17 -18.22 -2.85
C LEU A 285 5.50 -18.94 -2.70
N GLU A 286 6.52 -18.40 -3.29
CA GLU A 286 7.87 -18.90 -3.32
C GLU A 286 8.63 -18.54 -2.05
N ALA A 287 8.40 -17.35 -1.50
CA ALA A 287 8.98 -16.91 -0.22
C ALA A 287 8.49 -17.76 0.97
N CYS A 288 7.25 -18.28 0.89
CA CYS A 288 6.66 -19.09 1.96
C CYS A 288 7.36 -20.45 2.09
N LEU A 289 7.72 -21.09 0.98
CA LEU A 289 8.46 -22.34 0.96
C LEU A 289 9.92 -22.18 1.45
N MET A 290 10.49 -20.98 1.30
CA MET A 290 11.86 -20.66 1.76
C MET A 290 12.04 -20.65 3.26
N SER A 291 11.05 -20.13 4.00
CA SER A 291 11.15 -20.04 5.46
C SER A 291 11.30 -21.41 6.13
N ASP A 292 10.74 -22.45 5.51
CA ASP A 292 10.85 -23.83 6.02
C ASP A 292 12.17 -24.50 5.61
N TYR A 293 12.78 -24.06 4.50
CA TYR A 293 14.08 -24.54 4.06
C TYR A 293 15.24 -24.01 4.90
N GLU A 294 15.29 -22.71 5.17
CA GLU A 294 16.36 -22.10 5.97
C GLU A 294 16.48 -22.73 7.34
N LYS A 295 15.35 -23.15 7.94
CA LYS A 295 15.32 -23.87 9.21
C LYS A 295 15.90 -25.28 9.13
N SER A 296 15.91 -25.91 7.94
CA SER A 296 16.34 -27.32 7.77
C SER A 296 17.79 -27.49 7.32
N GLN A 297 18.52 -26.42 6.95
CA GLN A 297 19.81 -26.48 6.25
C GLN A 297 20.98 -25.79 6.96
N GLU A 298 20.96 -25.67 8.29
CA GLU A 298 22.17 -25.26 9.03
C GLU A 298 23.37 -26.15 8.63
N GLY A 299 24.28 -25.61 7.79
CA GLY A 299 25.59 -26.19 7.47
C GLY A 299 25.80 -26.77 6.07
N LYS A 300 24.84 -26.67 5.11
CA LYS A 300 25.01 -27.19 3.74
C LYS A 300 24.93 -26.07 2.69
N GLU A 301 25.94 -25.98 1.84
CA GLU A 301 25.97 -25.03 0.72
C GLU A 301 25.23 -25.62 -0.49
N VAL A 302 24.06 -25.02 -0.86
CA VAL A 302 23.25 -25.42 -1.99
C VAL A 302 23.24 -24.29 -3.01
N LYS A 303 23.70 -24.55 -4.23
CA LYS A 303 23.70 -23.58 -5.34
C LYS A 303 22.57 -23.88 -6.31
N PHE A 304 21.69 -22.90 -6.54
CA PHE A 304 20.62 -22.98 -7.52
C PHE A 304 21.01 -22.26 -8.81
N VAL A 305 20.87 -22.92 -9.95
CA VAL A 305 21.09 -22.33 -11.29
C VAL A 305 19.76 -22.14 -11.98
N LYS A 306 19.35 -20.88 -12.16
CA LYS A 306 18.13 -20.50 -12.86
C LYS A 306 18.31 -20.68 -14.38
N LYS A 307 17.65 -21.66 -14.97
CA LYS A 307 17.47 -21.77 -16.43
C LYS A 307 16.00 -21.46 -16.76
N ASP A 308 15.75 -20.47 -17.62
CA ASP A 308 14.45 -20.19 -18.27
C ASP A 308 13.34 -19.46 -17.47
N PHE A 309 13.64 -18.75 -16.41
CA PHE A 309 12.65 -17.91 -15.72
C PHE A 309 12.24 -16.65 -16.54
N ALA A 310 13.07 -16.19 -17.46
CA ALA A 310 12.79 -15.00 -18.29
C ALA A 310 11.66 -15.18 -19.31
N LYS A 311 11.17 -16.41 -19.55
CA LYS A 311 10.04 -16.70 -20.44
C LYS A 311 8.71 -16.93 -19.74
N ALA A 312 8.68 -17.04 -18.42
CA ALA A 312 7.46 -17.26 -17.63
C ALA A 312 6.51 -16.07 -17.68
N ASP A 313 7.02 -14.85 -17.89
CA ASP A 313 6.22 -13.62 -18.00
C ASP A 313 5.37 -13.53 -19.28
N LYS A 314 5.57 -14.43 -20.23
CA LYS A 314 4.84 -14.43 -21.52
C LYS A 314 3.76 -15.51 -21.64
N LEU A 315 3.52 -16.29 -20.61
CA LEU A 315 2.51 -17.35 -20.65
C LEU A 315 1.14 -16.78 -20.25
N SER A 316 0.17 -16.94 -21.14
CA SER A 316 -1.21 -16.54 -20.92
C SER A 316 -1.80 -17.25 -19.70
N SER A 317 -2.83 -16.66 -19.09
CA SER A 317 -3.54 -17.16 -17.90
C SER A 317 -4.10 -18.59 -17.99
N LYS A 318 -3.97 -19.24 -19.14
CA LYS A 318 -4.37 -20.65 -19.39
C LYS A 318 -3.21 -21.64 -19.28
N ASP A 319 -1.97 -21.18 -19.36
CA ASP A 319 -0.81 -22.04 -19.29
C ASP A 319 -0.21 -21.98 -17.87
N ALA A 320 -0.29 -23.10 -17.19
CA ALA A 320 0.28 -23.30 -15.88
C ALA A 320 1.71 -22.78 -15.80
N LEU A 321 2.01 -22.06 -14.75
CA LEU A 321 3.38 -21.68 -14.41
C LEU A 321 4.24 -22.95 -14.31
N LYS A 322 4.96 -23.28 -15.37
CA LYS A 322 5.98 -24.32 -15.37
C LYS A 322 7.26 -23.70 -14.87
N LEU A 323 7.46 -23.72 -13.57
CA LEU A 323 8.76 -23.40 -13.01
C LEU A 323 9.68 -24.60 -13.26
N LYS A 324 10.67 -24.43 -14.15
CA LYS A 324 11.77 -25.38 -14.35
C LYS A 324 13.02 -24.84 -13.70
N GLY A 325 13.59 -25.56 -12.78
CA GLY A 325 14.84 -25.24 -12.13
C GLY A 325 15.77 -26.45 -12.05
N SER A 326 17.06 -26.19 -12.03
CA SER A 326 18.07 -27.22 -11.77
C SER A 326 18.76 -26.91 -10.46
N ILE A 327 18.86 -27.88 -9.56
CA ILE A 327 19.63 -27.77 -8.32
C ILE A 327 20.97 -28.47 -8.53
N ILE A 328 22.07 -27.78 -8.24
CA ILE A 328 23.39 -28.37 -8.19
C ILE A 328 23.72 -28.66 -6.72
N LEU A 329 23.79 -29.94 -6.37
CA LEU A 329 24.16 -30.37 -5.03
C LEU A 329 25.67 -30.49 -4.94
N HIS A 330 26.32 -29.72 -4.08
CA HIS A 330 27.71 -29.94 -3.69
C HIS A 330 27.75 -30.90 -2.49
N LYS A 331 28.17 -32.12 -2.74
CA LYS A 331 28.43 -33.09 -1.67
C LYS A 331 29.94 -33.04 -1.38
N ASP A 332 30.28 -32.54 -0.21
CA ASP A 332 31.64 -32.46 0.36
C ASP A 332 32.77 -31.82 -0.49
N LYS A 333 33.59 -30.99 0.16
CA LYS A 333 34.72 -30.25 -0.45
C LYS A 333 35.76 -31.09 -1.23
N LYS A 334 35.64 -32.40 -1.22
CA LYS A 334 36.60 -33.32 -1.89
C LYS A 334 36.03 -34.10 -3.08
N ASN A 335 34.70 -34.25 -3.21
CA ASN A 335 34.07 -34.93 -4.35
C ASN A 335 32.90 -34.08 -4.86
N ILE A 336 33.14 -33.31 -5.91
CA ILE A 336 32.13 -32.56 -6.62
C ILE A 336 31.35 -33.54 -7.52
N VAL A 337 30.27 -34.10 -7.04
CA VAL A 337 29.30 -34.79 -7.89
C VAL A 337 28.27 -33.73 -8.28
N ASN A 338 28.33 -33.25 -9.51
CA ASN A 338 27.35 -32.36 -10.10
C ASN A 338 26.12 -33.17 -10.53
N ASP A 339 25.23 -33.50 -9.59
CA ASP A 339 23.93 -34.04 -9.93
C ASP A 339 22.98 -32.87 -10.25
N THR A 340 22.59 -32.74 -11.50
CA THR A 340 21.65 -31.76 -11.96
C THR A 340 20.24 -32.38 -11.87
N LEU A 341 19.46 -31.96 -10.87
CA LEU A 341 18.05 -32.37 -10.72
C LEU A 341 17.16 -31.38 -11.46
N ASN A 342 16.33 -31.89 -12.38
CA ASN A 342 15.29 -31.11 -13.02
C ASN A 342 14.03 -31.12 -12.16
N ILE A 343 13.72 -29.98 -11.52
CA ILE A 343 12.54 -29.85 -10.68
C ILE A 343 11.49 -29.03 -11.45
N GLN A 344 10.27 -29.52 -11.45
CA GLN A 344 9.12 -28.88 -12.08
C GLN A 344 8.03 -28.61 -11.02
N PHE A 345 7.51 -27.40 -11.02
CA PHE A 345 6.41 -26.98 -10.17
C PHE A 345 5.25 -26.62 -11.10
N THR A 346 4.13 -27.35 -11.01
CA THR A 346 3.02 -27.22 -11.96
C THR A 346 1.68 -27.17 -11.25
N ASN A 347 0.70 -26.54 -11.86
CA ASN A 347 -0.67 -26.61 -11.40
C ASN A 347 -1.35 -27.92 -11.86
N GLN A 348 -2.60 -28.16 -11.40
CA GLN A 348 -3.36 -29.40 -11.65
C GLN A 348 -3.51 -29.79 -13.13
N ALA A 349 -3.44 -28.86 -14.07
CA ALA A 349 -3.78 -29.11 -15.48
C ALA A 349 -2.80 -30.03 -16.21
N ASN A 350 -1.55 -30.18 -15.75
CA ASN A 350 -0.46 -30.81 -16.49
C ASN A 350 0.09 -32.10 -15.86
N PHE A 351 -0.60 -32.70 -14.90
CA PHE A 351 -0.15 -33.91 -14.23
C PHE A 351 -0.79 -35.21 -14.74
N PRO A 352 -0.10 -36.37 -14.60
CA PRO A 352 -0.67 -37.69 -14.94
C PRO A 352 -2.01 -37.95 -14.24
N LYS A 353 -2.92 -38.62 -14.94
CA LYS A 353 -4.31 -38.83 -14.47
C LYS A 353 -4.40 -39.58 -13.14
N ASP A 354 -3.45 -40.44 -12.86
CA ASP A 354 -3.46 -41.34 -11.67
C ASP A 354 -3.25 -40.59 -10.35
N ILE A 355 -2.52 -39.48 -10.36
CA ILE A 355 -2.25 -38.64 -9.19
C ILE A 355 -3.38 -37.64 -8.95
N LYS A 356 -4.11 -37.28 -10.01
CA LYS A 356 -5.28 -36.39 -9.92
C LYS A 356 -6.39 -36.96 -9.07
N THR A 357 -6.50 -38.28 -8.97
CA THR A 357 -7.72 -38.91 -8.45
C THR A 357 -7.93 -38.68 -6.95
N ASP A 358 -6.89 -38.71 -6.14
CA ASP A 358 -7.06 -38.60 -4.67
C ASP A 358 -7.00 -37.14 -4.19
N ILE A 359 -6.07 -36.34 -4.72
CA ILE A 359 -5.90 -34.92 -4.35
C ILE A 359 -6.99 -34.07 -5.01
N ALA A 360 -7.33 -34.37 -6.26
CA ALA A 360 -8.40 -33.67 -6.95
C ALA A 360 -9.74 -33.89 -6.25
N LYS A 361 -10.11 -35.11 -5.87
CA LYS A 361 -11.35 -35.36 -5.11
C LYS A 361 -11.43 -34.61 -3.80
N LYS A 362 -10.30 -34.44 -3.09
CA LYS A 362 -10.26 -33.73 -1.79
C LYS A 362 -10.43 -32.22 -1.97
N TYR A 363 -9.90 -31.62 -3.06
CA TYR A 363 -9.79 -30.18 -3.23
C TYR A 363 -10.43 -29.61 -4.50
N GLU A 364 -11.03 -30.45 -5.39
CA GLU A 364 -11.49 -30.12 -6.76
C GLU A 364 -12.47 -28.94 -6.84
N ASN A 365 -13.24 -28.69 -5.77
CA ASN A 365 -14.24 -27.63 -5.72
C ASN A 365 -13.94 -26.55 -4.66
N ASN A 366 -12.77 -26.59 -4.04
CA ASN A 366 -12.44 -25.63 -3.00
C ASN A 366 -11.65 -24.44 -3.59
N LYS A 367 -12.34 -23.32 -3.81
CA LYS A 367 -11.75 -22.09 -4.34
C LYS A 367 -10.77 -21.42 -3.37
N ASP A 368 -10.84 -21.74 -2.10
CA ASP A 368 -9.99 -21.16 -1.04
C ASP A 368 -8.66 -21.92 -0.89
N VAL A 369 -8.42 -22.89 -1.76
CA VAL A 369 -7.22 -23.71 -1.76
C VAL A 369 -6.60 -23.72 -3.16
N MET A 370 -5.28 -23.66 -3.18
CA MET A 370 -4.48 -23.78 -4.40
C MET A 370 -3.53 -24.97 -4.25
N VAL A 371 -3.50 -25.85 -5.24
CA VAL A 371 -2.63 -27.02 -5.23
C VAL A 371 -1.51 -26.84 -6.28
N ARG A 372 -0.28 -27.10 -5.87
CA ARG A 372 0.89 -27.16 -6.75
C ARG A 372 1.56 -28.52 -6.64
N HIS A 373 1.81 -29.11 -7.78
CA HIS A 373 2.47 -30.41 -7.89
C HIS A 373 3.95 -30.21 -8.18
N VAL A 374 4.77 -31.01 -7.55
CA VAL A 374 6.22 -31.00 -7.73
C VAL A 374 6.66 -32.31 -8.35
N ALA A 375 7.44 -32.20 -9.43
CA ALA A 375 8.12 -33.32 -10.04
C ALA A 375 9.63 -33.10 -10.02
N ILE A 376 10.36 -34.15 -9.72
CA ILE A 376 11.83 -34.20 -9.79
C ILE A 376 12.21 -35.21 -10.87
N ASN A 377 12.98 -34.78 -11.86
CA ASN A 377 13.35 -35.59 -13.04
C ASN A 377 12.14 -36.22 -13.78
N GLY A 378 11.00 -35.54 -13.73
CA GLY A 378 9.76 -36.04 -14.35
C GLY A 378 8.92 -36.94 -13.46
N GLU A 379 9.41 -37.38 -12.31
CA GLU A 379 8.68 -38.15 -11.31
C GLU A 379 7.92 -37.22 -10.35
N HIS A 380 6.63 -37.44 -10.14
CA HIS A 380 5.86 -36.70 -9.14
C HIS A 380 6.29 -37.09 -7.73
N VAL A 381 6.73 -36.12 -6.96
CA VAL A 381 7.28 -36.35 -5.61
C VAL A 381 6.40 -35.82 -4.50
N ALA A 382 5.69 -34.70 -4.74
CA ALA A 382 4.83 -34.08 -3.72
C ALA A 382 3.77 -33.17 -4.33
N SER A 383 2.74 -32.88 -3.54
CA SER A 383 1.76 -31.86 -3.82
C SER A 383 1.67 -30.91 -2.62
N TYR A 384 1.82 -29.64 -2.89
CA TYR A 384 1.71 -28.57 -1.90
C TYR A 384 0.33 -27.94 -1.99
N VAL A 385 -0.37 -27.94 -0.87
CA VAL A 385 -1.69 -27.35 -0.73
C VAL A 385 -1.53 -26.02 -0.02
N PHE A 386 -1.85 -24.95 -0.71
CA PHE A 386 -1.81 -23.60 -0.17
C PHE A 386 -3.20 -23.17 0.26
N GLN A 387 -3.28 -22.45 1.34
CA GLN A 387 -4.47 -21.79 1.87
C GLN A 387 -4.13 -20.36 2.26
N ASN A 388 -5.13 -19.50 2.37
CA ASN A 388 -4.90 -18.15 2.87
C ASN A 388 -4.51 -18.18 4.35
N SER A 389 -3.55 -17.34 4.73
CA SER A 389 -3.16 -17.14 6.11
C SER A 389 -4.36 -16.71 6.95
N LYS A 390 -4.52 -17.33 8.12
CA LYS A 390 -5.57 -16.96 9.07
C LYS A 390 -5.05 -15.85 9.97
N LYS A 391 -5.40 -14.62 9.64
CA LYS A 391 -5.12 -13.44 10.48
C LYS A 391 -6.41 -13.06 11.22
N SER A 392 -6.28 -12.34 12.32
CA SER A 392 -7.43 -11.79 13.03
C SER A 392 -7.18 -10.35 13.45
N LEU A 393 -8.22 -9.54 13.42
CA LEU A 393 -8.22 -8.17 13.90
C LEU A 393 -9.45 -7.96 14.78
N PHE A 394 -9.27 -7.58 16.04
CA PHE A 394 -10.35 -7.39 17.01
C PHE A 394 -11.34 -8.60 17.11
N GLY A 395 -10.82 -9.83 16.95
CA GLY A 395 -11.63 -11.05 16.98
C GLY A 395 -12.36 -11.40 15.67
N ILE A 396 -12.19 -10.60 14.62
CA ILE A 396 -12.72 -10.87 13.27
C ILE A 396 -11.65 -11.62 12.47
N GLU A 397 -11.99 -12.78 11.94
CA GLU A 397 -11.09 -13.54 11.07
C GLU A 397 -10.98 -12.89 9.70
N ILE A 398 -9.73 -12.70 9.25
CA ILE A 398 -9.38 -12.13 7.95
C ILE A 398 -8.67 -13.23 7.16
N ASN A 399 -9.45 -14.02 6.43
CA ASN A 399 -8.97 -15.16 5.65
C ASN A 399 -9.16 -14.98 4.13
N THR A 400 -9.80 -13.90 3.70
CA THR A 400 -10.03 -13.57 2.29
C THR A 400 -9.70 -12.12 2.01
N LEU A 401 -9.36 -11.79 0.76
CA LEU A 401 -9.19 -10.41 0.31
C LEU A 401 -10.49 -9.59 0.51
N TYR A 402 -11.64 -10.24 0.35
CA TYR A 402 -12.93 -9.61 0.60
C TYR A 402 -13.05 -9.14 2.07
N SER A 403 -12.79 -10.03 3.04
CA SER A 403 -12.83 -9.68 4.47
C SER A 403 -11.80 -8.60 4.83
N PHE A 404 -10.64 -8.62 4.18
CA PHE A 404 -9.62 -7.58 4.34
C PHE A 404 -10.11 -6.20 3.87
N PHE A 405 -10.69 -6.09 2.69
CA PHE A 405 -11.18 -4.80 2.19
C PHE A 405 -12.44 -4.29 2.92
N ILE A 406 -13.25 -5.18 3.49
CA ILE A 406 -14.38 -4.78 4.34
C ILE A 406 -13.94 -3.95 5.55
N ILE A 407 -12.75 -4.21 6.10
CA ILE A 407 -12.20 -3.41 7.22
C ILE A 407 -12.12 -1.93 6.83
N PHE A 408 -11.61 -1.62 5.66
CA PHE A 408 -11.46 -0.23 5.19
C PHE A 408 -12.80 0.40 4.83
N ILE A 409 -13.75 -0.39 4.32
CA ILE A 409 -15.13 0.08 4.09
C ILE A 409 -15.76 0.50 5.41
N ILE A 410 -15.65 -0.35 6.43
CA ILE A 410 -16.20 -0.05 7.77
C ILE A 410 -15.45 1.14 8.38
N MET A 411 -14.13 1.15 8.34
CA MET A 411 -13.32 2.21 8.92
C MET A 411 -13.63 3.57 8.28
N ALA A 412 -13.55 3.70 6.96
CA ALA A 412 -13.81 4.96 6.26
C ALA A 412 -15.30 5.32 6.29
N GLY A 413 -16.20 4.36 6.09
CA GLY A 413 -17.64 4.57 6.11
C GLY A 413 -18.16 4.96 7.48
N ALA A 414 -17.79 4.25 8.54
CA ALA A 414 -18.19 4.59 9.91
C ALA A 414 -17.63 5.95 10.33
N THR A 415 -16.37 6.25 9.95
CA THR A 415 -15.74 7.55 10.19
C THR A 415 -16.49 8.67 9.47
N SER A 416 -16.91 8.46 8.21
CA SER A 416 -17.74 9.41 7.45
C SER A 416 -19.07 9.66 8.13
N VAL A 417 -19.78 8.59 8.53
CA VAL A 417 -21.08 8.70 9.24
C VAL A 417 -20.90 9.42 10.58
N LEU A 418 -19.88 9.08 11.34
CA LEU A 418 -19.61 9.74 12.63
C LEU A 418 -19.34 11.24 12.45
N LEU A 419 -18.54 11.61 11.44
CA LEU A 419 -18.28 13.01 11.13
C LEU A 419 -19.57 13.71 10.65
N LEU A 420 -20.42 13.03 9.86
CA LEU A 420 -21.73 13.55 9.46
C LEU A 420 -22.61 13.85 10.66
N LEU A 421 -22.61 13.00 11.69
CA LEU A 421 -23.37 13.24 12.93
C LEU A 421 -22.78 14.41 13.76
N LEU A 422 -21.47 14.60 13.69
CA LEU A 422 -20.75 15.61 14.47
C LEU A 422 -20.52 16.93 13.73
N HIS A 423 -20.75 17.01 12.40
CA HIS A 423 -20.38 18.18 11.59
C HIS A 423 -20.93 19.51 12.15
N LYS A 424 -22.19 19.55 12.56
CA LYS A 424 -22.82 20.76 13.15
C LYS A 424 -22.15 21.18 14.47
N LYS A 425 -21.68 20.21 15.29
CA LYS A 425 -20.94 20.53 16.51
C LYS A 425 -19.56 21.08 16.18
N VAL A 426 -18.88 20.51 15.17
CA VAL A 426 -17.58 21.00 14.70
C VAL A 426 -17.73 22.41 14.14
N GLU A 427 -18.72 22.68 13.28
CA GLU A 427 -19.02 24.01 12.75
C GLU A 427 -19.25 25.04 13.85
N LYS A 428 -20.00 24.65 14.91
CA LYS A 428 -20.22 25.54 16.06
C LYS A 428 -18.90 25.87 16.79
N LEU A 429 -17.99 24.91 16.94
CA LEU A 429 -16.65 25.13 17.53
C LEU A 429 -15.75 25.98 16.63
N MET A 430 -16.01 26.02 15.32
CA MET A 430 -15.25 26.83 14.36
C MET A 430 -15.62 28.32 14.39
N HIS A 431 -16.74 28.71 15.07
CA HIS A 431 -17.20 30.09 15.21
C HIS A 431 -17.26 30.86 13.88
N GLY A 432 -17.95 30.27 12.86
CA GLY A 432 -18.20 30.90 11.57
C GLY A 432 -17.04 30.85 10.56
N ILE A 433 -15.95 30.17 10.87
CA ILE A 433 -14.89 29.88 9.92
C ILE A 433 -15.25 28.54 9.22
N SER A 434 -15.73 28.61 8.00
CA SER A 434 -16.11 27.42 7.20
C SER A 434 -15.25 27.30 5.93
#